data_f95ae7d453a1054cf182fc0934d2ea4c
#
_entry.id   f95ae7d453a1054cf182fc0934d2ea4c
#
_cell.length_a   1.000
_cell.length_b   1.000
_cell.length_c   1.000
_cell.angle_alpha   90.00
_cell.angle_beta   90.00
_cell.angle_gamma   90.00
#
_symmetry.space_group_name_H-M   'P 1'
#
loop_
_entity.id
_entity.type
_entity.pdbx_description
1 polymer ?
#
loop_
_entity_poly.entity_id
_entity_poly.type
_entity_poly.pdbx_seq_one_letter_code
_entity_poly.pdbx_strand_id
1 'polypeptide(L)'
;VTSYDAIADWYETTLVPGWRDDPLEFGPVVRDLLGPGTGPCLELGCGTGAHAERIRQLGRTPLGVDVSAGMLRHAAGRLPVVRGDATALPIATGALPAVVAIMVHTDMPEYPAVLREAARVLAPGGVFVHVGVHPCFCGGFADRTDGRAVVIRPGYREPGWTMESWSDQGLRDKVGATHRPLPALLGAVLEAGLVFERFAEGGEPTPTVFAWRARKPWPASGSLFSRDDWGSPNR
;
A
#
# COMPACT_ATOMS: atom_id res chain seq x y z
N VAL A 1 -4.45 16.47 14.49
CA VAL A 1 -3.88 17.19 13.34
C VAL A 1 -2.65 16.42 12.92
N THR A 2 -2.61 15.98 11.68
CA THR A 2 -1.47 15.27 11.08
C THR A 2 -0.55 16.27 10.35
N SER A 3 0.69 15.90 10.08
CA SER A 3 1.58 16.71 9.24
C SER A 3 0.98 16.96 7.85
N TYR A 4 0.22 16.02 7.32
CA TYR A 4 -0.48 16.16 6.05
C TYR A 4 -1.62 17.18 6.05
N ASP A 5 -2.25 17.45 7.20
CA ASP A 5 -3.26 18.53 7.30
C ASP A 5 -2.66 19.90 6.96
N ALA A 6 -1.41 20.14 7.37
CA ALA A 6 -0.73 21.42 7.15
C ALA A 6 -0.30 21.63 5.68
N ILE A 7 -0.14 20.58 4.92
CA ILE A 7 0.38 20.66 3.54
C ILE A 7 -0.64 20.25 2.48
N ALA A 8 -1.90 19.98 2.86
CA ALA A 8 -2.89 19.40 1.95
C ALA A 8 -3.10 20.23 0.67
N ASP A 9 -3.17 21.54 0.77
CA ASP A 9 -3.34 22.44 -0.39
C ASP A 9 -2.09 22.45 -1.27
N TRP A 10 -0.90 22.51 -0.68
CA TRP A 10 0.36 22.40 -1.42
C TRP A 10 0.48 21.03 -2.11
N TYR A 11 0.11 19.95 -1.42
CA TYR A 11 0.13 18.59 -1.98
C TYR A 11 -0.75 18.49 -3.22
N GLU A 12 -1.99 18.97 -3.11
CA GLU A 12 -2.96 18.95 -4.22
C GLU A 12 -2.51 19.80 -5.41
N THR A 13 -1.94 20.97 -5.15
CA THR A 13 -1.60 21.93 -6.23
C THR A 13 -0.21 21.71 -6.82
N THR A 14 0.70 21.06 -6.08
CA THR A 14 2.10 20.91 -6.50
C THR A 14 2.46 19.47 -6.86
N LEU A 15 2.08 18.49 -6.04
CA LEU A 15 2.46 17.09 -6.29
C LEU A 15 1.50 16.37 -7.22
N VAL A 16 0.19 16.49 -6.99
CA VAL A 16 -0.82 15.76 -7.79
C VAL A 16 -0.76 16.08 -9.28
N PRO A 17 -0.55 17.34 -9.74
CA PRO A 17 -0.37 17.63 -11.16
C PRO A 17 0.82 16.91 -11.79
N GLY A 18 1.94 16.79 -11.07
CA GLY A 18 3.13 16.07 -11.53
C GLY A 18 2.92 14.57 -11.74
N TRP A 19 1.86 13.99 -11.18
CA TRP A 19 1.53 12.57 -11.36
C TRP A 19 0.62 12.30 -12.56
N ARG A 20 0.14 13.33 -13.26
CA ARG A 20 -0.73 13.16 -14.44
C ARG A 20 -0.03 12.43 -15.57
N ASP A 21 1.26 12.72 -15.78
CA ASP A 21 2.10 12.07 -16.76
C ASP A 21 2.66 10.72 -16.29
N ASP A 22 2.28 10.30 -15.07
CA ASP A 22 2.61 9.02 -14.43
C ASP A 22 4.12 8.67 -14.45
N PRO A 23 5.01 9.60 -14.04
CA PRO A 23 6.46 9.41 -14.12
C PRO A 23 6.99 8.25 -13.26
N LEU A 24 6.18 7.75 -12.33
CA LEU A 24 6.47 6.62 -11.46
C LEU A 24 5.75 5.34 -11.90
N GLU A 25 5.10 5.38 -13.08
CA GLU A 25 4.40 4.24 -13.68
C GLU A 25 3.31 3.60 -12.77
N PHE A 26 2.67 4.41 -11.93
CA PHE A 26 1.61 3.91 -11.03
C PHE A 26 0.45 3.27 -11.79
N GLY A 27 0.04 3.88 -12.91
CA GLY A 27 -1.09 3.41 -13.70
C GLY A 27 -0.88 1.99 -14.25
N PRO A 28 0.21 1.74 -14.98
CA PRO A 28 0.57 0.39 -15.44
C PRO A 28 0.70 -0.61 -14.31
N VAL A 29 1.42 -0.26 -13.23
CA VAL A 29 1.66 -1.16 -12.07
C VAL A 29 0.35 -1.49 -11.35
N VAL A 30 -0.49 -0.49 -11.05
CA VAL A 30 -1.80 -0.72 -10.41
C VAL A 30 -2.69 -1.56 -11.30
N ARG A 31 -2.74 -1.29 -12.61
CA ARG A 31 -3.54 -2.07 -13.57
C ARG A 31 -3.10 -3.53 -13.63
N ASP A 32 -1.81 -3.77 -13.67
CA ASP A 32 -1.25 -5.12 -13.75
C ASP A 32 -1.51 -5.92 -12.46
N LEU A 33 -1.32 -5.31 -11.30
CA LEU A 33 -1.44 -5.99 -10.01
C LEU A 33 -2.88 -6.10 -9.51
N LEU A 34 -3.68 -5.02 -9.60
CA LEU A 34 -5.07 -5.04 -9.16
C LEU A 34 -5.96 -5.81 -10.13
N GLY A 35 -5.75 -5.60 -11.42
CA GLY A 35 -6.53 -6.21 -12.49
C GLY A 35 -8.00 -5.77 -12.50
N PRO A 36 -8.73 -6.12 -13.56
CA PRO A 36 -10.16 -5.83 -13.67
C PRO A 36 -10.94 -6.56 -12.58
N GLY A 37 -12.06 -5.97 -12.17
CA GLY A 37 -12.90 -6.55 -11.12
C GLY A 37 -14.14 -5.71 -10.86
N THR A 38 -15.00 -6.19 -9.96
CA THR A 38 -16.23 -5.52 -9.57
C THR A 38 -16.27 -5.26 -8.06
N GLY A 39 -17.21 -4.44 -7.62
CA GLY A 39 -17.46 -4.15 -6.22
C GLY A 39 -16.47 -3.14 -5.61
N PRO A 40 -16.53 -2.96 -4.28
CA PRO A 40 -15.76 -1.95 -3.58
C PRO A 40 -14.27 -2.28 -3.57
N CYS A 41 -13.43 -1.24 -3.74
CA CYS A 41 -11.98 -1.28 -3.55
C CYS A 41 -11.60 -0.17 -2.58
N LEU A 42 -11.13 -0.54 -1.39
CA LEU A 42 -10.70 0.42 -0.38
C LEU A 42 -9.27 0.87 -0.65
N GLU A 43 -9.06 2.16 -0.75
CA GLU A 43 -7.75 2.80 -0.77
C GLU A 43 -7.37 3.25 0.64
N LEU A 44 -6.31 2.67 1.21
CA LEU A 44 -5.75 3.03 2.51
C LEU A 44 -4.85 4.24 2.35
N GLY A 45 -5.05 5.28 3.17
CA GLY A 45 -4.34 6.54 3.03
C GLY A 45 -4.63 7.19 1.68
N CYS A 46 -5.91 7.31 1.31
CA CYS A 46 -6.34 7.78 0.00
C CYS A 46 -5.95 9.24 -0.30
N GLY A 47 -5.49 9.99 0.71
CA GLY A 47 -5.07 11.37 0.59
C GLY A 47 -6.14 12.23 -0.10
N THR A 48 -5.76 12.86 -1.20
CA THR A 48 -6.66 13.70 -2.00
C THR A 48 -7.53 12.91 -2.99
N GLY A 49 -7.45 11.57 -2.99
CA GLY A 49 -8.21 10.71 -3.91
C GLY A 49 -7.66 10.69 -5.33
N ALA A 50 -6.39 10.99 -5.52
CA ALA A 50 -5.76 11.11 -6.84
C ALA A 50 -5.80 9.81 -7.66
N HIS A 51 -5.91 8.66 -7.02
CA HIS A 51 -5.92 7.34 -7.68
C HIS A 51 -7.32 6.79 -7.94
N ALA A 52 -8.37 7.46 -7.47
CA ALA A 52 -9.76 6.98 -7.58
C ALA A 52 -10.17 6.62 -9.01
N GLU A 53 -9.77 7.44 -10.01
CA GLU A 53 -10.12 7.21 -11.40
C GLU A 53 -9.41 5.95 -11.96
N ARG A 54 -8.16 5.69 -11.57
CA ARG A 54 -7.44 4.46 -11.96
C ARG A 54 -8.18 3.20 -11.47
N ILE A 55 -8.73 3.25 -10.26
CA ILE A 55 -9.51 2.14 -9.67
C ILE A 55 -10.84 1.95 -10.43
N ARG A 56 -11.52 3.06 -10.81
CA ARG A 56 -12.78 2.98 -11.60
C ARG A 56 -12.56 2.38 -12.97
N GLN A 57 -11.47 2.74 -13.64
CA GLN A 57 -11.12 2.20 -14.97
C GLN A 57 -10.92 0.68 -14.96
N LEU A 58 -10.68 0.09 -13.79
CA LEU A 58 -10.62 -1.36 -13.60
C LEU A 58 -11.99 -1.99 -13.25
N GLY A 59 -13.09 -1.22 -13.34
CA GLY A 59 -14.45 -1.71 -13.07
C GLY A 59 -14.81 -1.76 -11.58
N ARG A 60 -13.96 -1.23 -10.69
CA ARG A 60 -14.18 -1.25 -9.24
C ARG A 60 -14.75 0.07 -8.73
N THR A 61 -15.42 0.04 -7.60
CA THR A 61 -15.92 1.23 -6.90
C THR A 61 -14.90 1.68 -5.85
N PRO A 62 -14.17 2.79 -6.06
CA PRO A 62 -13.19 3.26 -5.08
C PRO A 62 -13.90 3.77 -3.82
N LEU A 63 -13.36 3.40 -2.66
CA LEU A 63 -13.66 3.94 -1.34
C LEU A 63 -12.34 4.40 -0.74
N GLY A 64 -12.33 5.47 0.05
CA GLY A 64 -11.11 5.99 0.64
C GLY A 64 -11.17 6.07 2.17
N VAL A 65 -10.05 5.78 2.82
CA VAL A 65 -9.82 6.09 4.23
C VAL A 65 -8.53 6.89 4.37
N ASP A 66 -8.57 7.96 5.15
CA ASP A 66 -7.40 8.75 5.50
C ASP A 66 -7.60 9.37 6.89
N VAL A 67 -6.51 9.59 7.61
CA VAL A 67 -6.52 10.22 8.94
C VAL A 67 -6.56 11.75 8.84
N SER A 68 -6.08 12.31 7.73
CA SER A 68 -5.99 13.75 7.49
C SER A 68 -7.30 14.33 6.97
N ALA A 69 -7.93 15.17 7.78
CA ALA A 69 -9.10 15.92 7.34
C ALA A 69 -8.76 16.92 6.21
N GLY A 70 -7.53 17.46 6.22
CA GLY A 70 -7.04 18.37 5.19
C GLY A 70 -6.98 17.70 3.81
N MET A 71 -6.45 16.48 3.75
CA MET A 71 -6.39 15.70 2.51
C MET A 71 -7.78 15.30 2.03
N LEU A 72 -8.65 14.86 2.93
CA LEU A 72 -10.00 14.41 2.60
C LEU A 72 -10.89 15.53 2.03
N ARG A 73 -10.62 16.80 2.33
CA ARG A 73 -11.34 17.93 1.68
C ARG A 73 -11.18 17.90 0.16
N HIS A 74 -9.99 17.55 -0.33
CA HIS A 74 -9.71 17.44 -1.76
C HIS A 74 -10.22 16.15 -2.38
N ALA A 75 -10.33 15.08 -1.58
CA ALA A 75 -10.90 13.81 -2.02
C ALA A 75 -12.42 13.88 -2.22
N ALA A 76 -13.09 14.82 -1.54
CA ALA A 76 -14.54 15.02 -1.65
C ALA A 76 -14.94 15.25 -3.12
N GLY A 77 -15.92 14.49 -3.61
CA GLY A 77 -16.35 14.51 -5.01
C GLY A 77 -15.56 13.59 -5.95
N ARG A 78 -14.40 13.08 -5.53
CA ARG A 78 -13.63 12.08 -6.29
C ARG A 78 -14.00 10.65 -5.94
N LEU A 79 -14.21 10.38 -4.65
CA LEU A 79 -14.66 9.08 -4.15
C LEU A 79 -15.36 9.26 -2.78
N PRO A 80 -16.21 8.31 -2.37
CA PRO A 80 -16.67 8.24 -0.99
C PRO A 80 -15.49 8.04 -0.05
N VAL A 81 -15.42 8.86 1.01
CA VAL A 81 -14.33 8.82 1.97
C VAL A 81 -14.83 8.75 3.40
N VAL A 82 -14.03 8.14 4.27
CA VAL A 82 -14.19 8.19 5.71
C VAL A 82 -12.88 8.64 6.36
N ARG A 83 -12.98 9.52 7.35
CA ARG A 83 -11.84 9.85 8.18
C ARG A 83 -11.63 8.73 9.19
N GLY A 84 -10.47 8.07 9.17
CA GLY A 84 -10.19 6.94 10.04
C GLY A 84 -8.72 6.58 10.05
N ASP A 85 -8.34 5.81 11.08
CA ASP A 85 -7.02 5.21 11.20
C ASP A 85 -7.01 3.86 10.47
N ALA A 86 -6.03 3.65 9.58
CA ALA A 86 -5.89 2.41 8.84
C ALA A 86 -5.49 1.21 9.73
N THR A 87 -5.06 1.46 10.97
CA THR A 87 -4.80 0.41 11.97
C THR A 87 -6.08 -0.08 12.68
N ALA A 88 -7.22 0.60 12.49
CA ALA A 88 -8.51 0.30 13.11
C ALA A 88 -9.66 0.70 12.18
N LEU A 89 -9.83 -0.02 11.07
CA LEU A 89 -10.79 0.31 10.03
C LEU A 89 -12.24 0.14 10.49
N PRO A 90 -13.13 1.13 10.26
CA PRO A 90 -14.56 1.03 10.60
C PRO A 90 -15.32 0.19 9.55
N ILE A 91 -14.78 -0.97 9.21
CA ILE A 91 -15.28 -1.88 8.17
C ILE A 91 -15.38 -3.28 8.76
N ALA A 92 -16.46 -3.98 8.45
CA ALA A 92 -16.69 -5.34 8.92
C ALA A 92 -15.62 -6.32 8.37
N THR A 93 -15.34 -7.36 9.15
CA THR A 93 -14.43 -8.44 8.74
C THR A 93 -14.97 -9.13 7.48
N GLY A 94 -14.10 -9.33 6.50
CA GLY A 94 -14.45 -10.06 5.28
C GLY A 94 -15.38 -9.33 4.31
N ALA A 95 -15.52 -8.01 4.42
CA ALA A 95 -16.49 -7.23 3.65
C ALA A 95 -16.00 -6.82 2.25
N LEU A 96 -14.69 -6.81 2.00
CA LEU A 96 -14.13 -6.20 0.80
C LEU A 96 -13.47 -7.21 -0.14
N PRO A 97 -13.75 -7.16 -1.45
CA PRO A 97 -13.04 -7.97 -2.44
C PRO A 97 -11.64 -7.44 -2.77
N ALA A 98 -11.36 -6.16 -2.51
CA ALA A 98 -10.07 -5.55 -2.81
C ALA A 98 -9.73 -4.41 -1.84
N VAL A 99 -8.45 -4.32 -1.50
CA VAL A 99 -7.83 -3.22 -0.75
C VAL A 99 -6.55 -2.82 -1.47
N VAL A 100 -6.29 -1.52 -1.59
CA VAL A 100 -5.06 -0.98 -2.15
C VAL A 100 -4.39 -0.01 -1.18
N ALA A 101 -3.06 0.04 -1.21
CA ALA A 101 -2.23 0.99 -0.48
C ALA A 101 -1.21 1.56 -1.45
N ILE A 102 -1.37 2.83 -1.86
CA ILE A 102 -0.55 3.46 -2.89
C ILE A 102 0.24 4.61 -2.26
N MET A 103 1.57 4.47 -2.25
CA MET A 103 2.55 5.45 -1.75
C MET A 103 2.39 5.83 -0.27
N VAL A 104 1.91 4.92 0.58
CA VAL A 104 1.57 5.24 1.98
C VAL A 104 2.40 4.52 3.03
N HIS A 105 3.12 3.43 2.71
CA HIS A 105 3.79 2.60 3.72
C HIS A 105 4.90 3.35 4.49
N THR A 106 5.52 4.35 3.88
CA THR A 106 6.51 5.22 4.53
C THR A 106 5.87 6.26 5.46
N ASP A 107 4.57 6.52 5.28
CA ASP A 107 3.82 7.49 6.07
C ASP A 107 3.06 6.84 7.25
N MET A 108 3.11 5.50 7.33
CA MET A 108 2.43 4.70 8.34
C MET A 108 3.45 3.92 9.19
N PRO A 109 3.93 4.48 10.33
CA PRO A 109 4.89 3.80 11.21
C PRO A 109 4.43 2.41 11.63
N GLU A 110 3.12 2.25 11.89
CA GLU A 110 2.49 0.99 12.28
C GLU A 110 2.00 0.16 11.07
N TYR A 111 2.71 0.21 9.94
CA TYR A 111 2.29 -0.48 8.71
C TYR A 111 2.01 -1.99 8.90
N PRO A 112 2.69 -2.74 9.78
CA PRO A 112 2.29 -4.11 10.10
C PRO A 112 0.87 -4.23 10.69
N ALA A 113 0.42 -3.26 11.49
CA ALA A 113 -0.96 -3.22 11.99
C ALA A 113 -1.95 -2.91 10.87
N VAL A 114 -1.59 -2.01 9.96
CA VAL A 114 -2.38 -1.70 8.76
C VAL A 114 -2.57 -2.93 7.89
N LEU A 115 -1.53 -3.74 7.69
CA LEU A 115 -1.62 -4.99 6.93
C LEU A 115 -2.55 -6.02 7.59
N ARG A 116 -2.53 -6.14 8.93
CA ARG A 116 -3.47 -7.00 9.66
C ARG A 116 -4.92 -6.54 9.50
N GLU A 117 -5.17 -5.23 9.55
CA GLU A 117 -6.50 -4.68 9.31
C GLU A 117 -6.96 -4.86 7.86
N ALA A 118 -6.06 -4.64 6.89
CA ALA A 118 -6.35 -4.94 5.49
C ALA A 118 -6.73 -6.42 5.30
N ALA A 119 -5.97 -7.33 5.88
CA ALA A 119 -6.28 -8.77 5.85
C ALA A 119 -7.61 -9.09 6.56
N ARG A 120 -7.94 -8.40 7.67
CA ARG A 120 -9.21 -8.59 8.38
C ARG A 120 -10.40 -8.21 7.51
N VAL A 121 -10.37 -7.02 6.88
CA VAL A 121 -11.52 -6.50 6.09
C VAL A 121 -11.67 -7.18 4.74
N LEU A 122 -10.60 -7.78 4.20
CA LEU A 122 -10.68 -8.56 2.97
C LEU A 122 -11.56 -9.81 3.14
N ALA A 123 -12.41 -10.05 2.16
CA ALA A 123 -13.12 -11.32 2.00
C ALA A 123 -12.12 -12.46 1.72
N PRO A 124 -12.45 -13.72 2.04
CA PRO A 124 -11.67 -14.85 1.53
C PRO A 124 -11.52 -14.79 0.01
N GLY A 125 -10.30 -14.99 -0.49
CA GLY A 125 -9.97 -14.80 -1.90
C GLY A 125 -9.80 -13.34 -2.35
N GLY A 126 -10.09 -12.37 -1.48
CA GLY A 126 -9.88 -10.94 -1.75
C GLY A 126 -8.42 -10.59 -1.92
N VAL A 127 -8.14 -9.49 -2.63
CA VAL A 127 -6.79 -9.08 -3.01
C VAL A 127 -6.36 -7.82 -2.29
N PHE A 128 -5.10 -7.81 -1.87
CA PHE A 128 -4.38 -6.64 -1.39
C PHE A 128 -3.32 -6.26 -2.42
N VAL A 129 -3.30 -4.99 -2.83
CA VAL A 129 -2.27 -4.45 -3.71
C VAL A 129 -1.54 -3.34 -2.98
N HIS A 130 -0.23 -3.45 -2.94
CA HIS A 130 0.66 -2.40 -2.47
C HIS A 130 1.46 -1.84 -3.65
N VAL A 131 1.53 -0.52 -3.71
CA VAL A 131 2.46 0.20 -4.59
C VAL A 131 3.15 1.26 -3.73
N GLY A 132 4.46 1.19 -3.61
CA GLY A 132 5.17 2.08 -2.69
C GLY A 132 6.57 2.41 -3.14
N VAL A 133 7.23 3.30 -2.41
CA VAL A 133 8.65 3.63 -2.63
C VAL A 133 9.50 2.37 -2.48
N HIS A 134 10.48 2.22 -3.35
CA HIS A 134 11.34 1.03 -3.30
C HIS A 134 12.22 1.03 -2.04
N PRO A 135 12.04 0.06 -1.12
CA PRO A 135 12.70 0.09 0.19
C PRO A 135 14.23 -0.05 0.12
N CYS A 136 14.77 -0.59 -0.98
CA CYS A 136 16.21 -0.77 -1.14
C CYS A 136 16.90 0.43 -1.81
N PHE A 137 16.16 1.23 -2.58
CA PHE A 137 16.75 2.27 -3.43
C PHE A 137 16.24 3.68 -3.10
N CYS A 138 15.34 3.83 -2.14
CA CYS A 138 14.82 5.12 -1.70
C CYS A 138 14.86 5.21 -0.18
N GLY A 139 15.51 6.25 0.33
CA GLY A 139 15.71 6.50 1.76
C GLY A 139 16.94 7.35 1.99
N GLY A 140 17.18 7.83 3.21
CA GLY A 140 18.37 8.64 3.54
C GLY A 140 19.71 7.91 3.33
N PHE A 141 19.69 6.58 3.25
CA PHE A 141 20.86 5.73 2.93
C PHE A 141 21.12 5.59 1.42
N ALA A 142 20.21 6.04 0.56
CA ALA A 142 20.29 5.89 -0.89
C ALA A 142 20.65 7.23 -1.56
N ASP A 143 21.88 7.36 -2.00
CA ASP A 143 22.34 8.54 -2.75
C ASP A 143 21.96 8.37 -4.22
N ARG A 144 21.10 9.25 -4.69
CA ARG A 144 20.52 9.29 -6.06
C ARG A 144 20.94 10.55 -6.82
N THR A 145 21.98 11.23 -6.41
CA THR A 145 22.49 12.46 -7.07
C THR A 145 22.99 12.21 -8.48
N ASP A 146 23.50 11.01 -8.77
CA ASP A 146 23.73 10.55 -10.13
C ASP A 146 22.43 9.94 -10.67
N GLY A 147 21.81 10.57 -11.65
CA GLY A 147 20.57 10.08 -12.26
C GLY A 147 20.70 8.70 -12.94
N ARG A 148 21.91 8.14 -13.06
CA ARG A 148 22.15 6.84 -13.69
C ARG A 148 22.52 5.75 -12.69
N ALA A 149 22.73 6.09 -11.42
CA ALA A 149 23.18 5.16 -10.40
C ALA A 149 22.53 5.46 -9.04
N VAL A 150 22.43 4.43 -8.22
CA VAL A 150 22.08 4.56 -6.80
C VAL A 150 23.23 4.01 -5.98
N VAL A 151 23.81 4.83 -5.12
CA VAL A 151 24.84 4.40 -4.18
C VAL A 151 24.18 4.12 -2.83
N ILE A 152 24.19 2.87 -2.41
CA ILE A 152 23.65 2.46 -1.11
C ILE A 152 24.74 2.62 -0.05
N ARG A 153 24.47 3.49 0.92
CA ARG A 153 25.32 3.75 2.09
C ARG A 153 24.86 2.90 3.29
N PRO A 154 25.67 2.79 4.36
CA PRO A 154 25.19 2.23 5.63
C PRO A 154 23.90 2.91 6.11
N GLY A 155 23.03 2.13 6.81
CA GLY A 155 21.73 2.63 7.30
C GLY A 155 20.53 1.88 6.72
N TYR A 156 20.66 1.21 5.57
CA TYR A 156 19.55 0.42 4.98
C TYR A 156 18.93 -0.59 5.95
N ARG A 157 19.70 -1.21 6.82
CA ARG A 157 19.21 -2.24 7.77
C ARG A 157 18.58 -1.65 9.02
N GLU A 158 18.70 -0.35 9.22
CA GLU A 158 18.22 0.36 10.40
C GLU A 158 16.81 0.89 10.15
N PRO A 159 15.76 0.26 10.71
CA PRO A 159 14.42 0.81 10.61
C PRO A 159 14.36 2.12 11.41
N GLY A 160 13.66 3.11 10.88
CA GLY A 160 13.55 4.38 11.58
C GLY A 160 12.76 5.42 10.81
N TRP A 161 12.51 6.53 11.49
CA TRP A 161 11.87 7.69 10.92
C TRP A 161 12.91 8.77 10.60
N THR A 162 12.74 9.46 9.47
CA THR A 162 13.62 10.53 9.02
C THR A 162 12.84 11.67 8.39
N MET A 163 13.40 12.89 8.46
CA MET A 163 12.95 14.06 7.66
C MET A 163 13.82 14.27 6.42
N GLU A 164 14.84 13.45 6.19
CA GLU A 164 15.69 13.57 5.02
C GLU A 164 14.92 13.24 3.74
N SER A 165 14.91 14.18 2.80
CA SER A 165 14.34 13.95 1.48
C SER A 165 15.32 13.17 0.62
N TRP A 166 14.80 12.22 -0.15
CA TRP A 166 15.55 11.50 -1.18
C TRP A 166 15.04 11.80 -2.59
N SER A 167 14.24 12.86 -2.71
CA SER A 167 13.73 13.37 -3.98
C SER A 167 13.61 14.89 -3.93
N ASP A 168 13.66 15.52 -5.09
CA ASP A 168 13.55 16.98 -5.23
C ASP A 168 12.10 17.49 -5.02
N GLN A 169 11.15 16.62 -4.74
CA GLN A 169 9.75 16.99 -4.52
C GLN A 169 9.51 17.74 -3.21
N GLY A 170 10.45 17.69 -2.25
CA GLY A 170 10.36 18.37 -0.97
C GLY A 170 9.22 17.89 -0.05
N LEU A 171 8.64 16.71 -0.34
CA LEU A 171 7.58 16.13 0.49
C LEU A 171 8.11 15.67 1.84
N ARG A 172 9.24 14.94 1.82
CA ARG A 172 9.78 14.31 3.04
C ARG A 172 10.31 15.32 4.04
N ASP A 173 10.80 16.46 3.59
CA ASP A 173 11.19 17.59 4.44
C ASP A 173 9.99 18.19 5.22
N LYS A 174 8.76 17.92 4.77
CA LYS A 174 7.53 18.44 5.39
C LYS A 174 6.87 17.42 6.31
N VAL A 175 6.88 16.14 5.93
CA VAL A 175 6.08 15.11 6.63
C VAL A 175 6.92 13.94 7.15
N GLY A 176 8.19 13.87 6.77
CA GLY A 176 9.07 12.75 7.11
C GLY A 176 8.72 11.46 6.38
N ALA A 177 9.41 10.39 6.77
CA ALA A 177 9.14 9.04 6.30
C ALA A 177 9.69 8.00 7.26
N THR A 178 9.02 6.86 7.34
CA THR A 178 9.50 5.67 8.03
C THR A 178 10.19 4.75 7.04
N HIS A 179 11.45 4.43 7.28
CA HIS A 179 12.14 3.37 6.57
C HIS A 179 11.86 2.02 7.22
N ARG A 180 11.60 1.02 6.37
CA ARG A 180 11.46 -0.38 6.77
C ARG A 180 12.21 -1.25 5.76
N PRO A 181 13.24 -2.00 6.17
CA PRO A 181 13.98 -2.89 5.28
C PRO A 181 13.06 -3.90 4.58
N LEU A 182 13.38 -4.26 3.35
CA LEU A 182 12.57 -5.15 2.51
C LEU A 182 12.16 -6.45 3.22
N PRO A 183 13.05 -7.19 3.93
CA PRO A 183 12.64 -8.40 4.64
C PRO A 183 11.57 -8.14 5.72
N ALA A 184 11.67 -7.03 6.45
CA ALA A 184 10.69 -6.67 7.48
C ALA A 184 9.35 -6.24 6.84
N LEU A 185 9.39 -5.55 5.70
CA LEU A 185 8.21 -5.16 4.96
C LEU A 185 7.45 -6.37 4.42
N LEU A 186 8.16 -7.32 3.79
CA LEU A 186 7.56 -8.55 3.26
C LEU A 186 7.12 -9.51 4.37
N GLY A 187 7.91 -9.62 5.45
CA GLY A 187 7.56 -10.43 6.61
C GLY A 187 6.24 -10.02 7.23
N ALA A 188 5.99 -8.72 7.36
CA ALA A 188 4.73 -8.19 7.89
C ALA A 188 3.49 -8.58 7.04
N VAL A 189 3.64 -8.76 5.74
CA VAL A 189 2.55 -9.26 4.86
C VAL A 189 2.22 -10.72 5.19
N LEU A 190 3.26 -11.55 5.35
CA LEU A 190 3.09 -12.97 5.70
C LEU A 190 2.50 -13.12 7.12
N GLU A 191 2.97 -12.31 8.07
CA GLU A 191 2.43 -12.29 9.45
C GLU A 191 0.97 -11.83 9.51
N ALA A 192 0.52 -11.00 8.56
CA ALA A 192 -0.89 -10.65 8.40
C ALA A 192 -1.74 -11.77 7.80
N GLY A 193 -1.14 -12.92 7.43
CA GLY A 193 -1.83 -14.07 6.83
C GLY A 193 -2.17 -13.88 5.34
N LEU A 194 -1.51 -12.95 4.66
CA LEU A 194 -1.64 -12.75 3.23
C LEU A 194 -0.61 -13.58 2.47
N VAL A 195 -0.96 -14.05 1.28
CA VAL A 195 -0.10 -14.85 0.40
C VAL A 195 0.25 -14.06 -0.84
N PHE A 196 1.54 -13.87 -1.09
CA PHE A 196 2.03 -13.18 -2.28
C PHE A 196 1.65 -13.92 -3.57
N GLU A 197 1.24 -13.18 -4.58
CA GLU A 197 0.93 -13.70 -5.91
C GLU A 197 1.85 -13.12 -7.00
N ARG A 198 2.16 -11.83 -6.91
CA ARG A 198 2.94 -11.11 -7.93
C ARG A 198 3.73 -9.97 -7.32
N PHE A 199 4.85 -9.64 -7.98
CA PHE A 199 5.68 -8.47 -7.71
C PHE A 199 5.85 -7.64 -8.97
N ALA A 200 6.07 -6.34 -8.82
CA ALA A 200 6.43 -5.42 -9.88
C ALA A 200 7.38 -4.34 -9.35
N GLU A 201 8.13 -3.75 -10.24
CA GLU A 201 8.94 -2.56 -10.01
C GLU A 201 8.59 -1.51 -11.05
N GLY A 202 8.82 -0.24 -10.73
CA GLY A 202 8.63 0.90 -11.62
C GLY A 202 9.65 1.99 -11.35
N GLY A 203 9.73 2.92 -12.30
CA GLY A 203 10.68 4.03 -12.28
C GLY A 203 11.98 3.76 -13.05
N GLU A 204 12.40 4.76 -13.79
CA GLU A 204 13.58 4.74 -14.65
C GLU A 204 14.60 5.81 -14.22
N PRO A 205 15.89 5.63 -14.47
CA PRO A 205 16.59 4.43 -14.97
C PRO A 205 16.87 3.39 -13.87
N THR A 206 16.51 3.68 -12.63
CA THR A 206 16.67 2.80 -11.47
C THR A 206 15.35 2.69 -10.73
N PRO A 207 14.93 1.50 -10.22
CA PRO A 207 13.62 1.33 -9.62
C PRO A 207 13.41 2.27 -8.42
N THR A 208 12.33 3.03 -8.45
CA THR A 208 11.88 3.90 -7.34
C THR A 208 10.59 3.40 -6.71
N VAL A 209 9.90 2.53 -7.41
CA VAL A 209 8.65 1.92 -6.98
C VAL A 209 8.86 0.42 -6.79
N PHE A 210 8.37 -0.11 -5.69
CA PHE A 210 8.23 -1.53 -5.44
C PHE A 210 6.78 -1.84 -5.13
N ALA A 211 6.25 -2.86 -5.77
CA ALA A 211 4.84 -3.19 -5.67
C ALA A 211 4.61 -4.69 -5.59
N TRP A 212 3.51 -5.08 -4.96
CA TRP A 212 3.08 -6.47 -4.93
C TRP A 212 1.57 -6.60 -4.87
N ARG A 213 1.10 -7.75 -5.31
CA ARG A 213 -0.24 -8.27 -5.05
C ARG A 213 -0.13 -9.44 -4.09
N ALA A 214 -0.97 -9.43 -3.08
CA ALA A 214 -1.15 -10.55 -2.16
C ALA A 214 -2.65 -10.89 -2.04
N ARG A 215 -2.96 -12.10 -1.63
CA ARG A 215 -4.33 -12.59 -1.49
C ARG A 215 -4.60 -13.05 -0.07
N LYS A 216 -5.81 -12.77 0.43
CA LYS A 216 -6.33 -13.44 1.61
C LYS A 216 -6.71 -14.88 1.23
N PRO A 217 -6.10 -15.90 1.83
CA PRO A 217 -6.44 -17.28 1.52
C PRO A 217 -7.90 -17.59 1.88
N TRP A 218 -8.47 -18.57 1.21
CA TRP A 218 -9.71 -19.17 1.66
C TRP A 218 -9.48 -19.88 2.98
N PRO A 219 -10.47 -19.92 3.90
CA PRO A 219 -10.40 -20.81 5.05
C PRO A 219 -10.08 -22.22 4.55
N ALA A 220 -9.16 -22.90 5.24
CA ALA A 220 -8.96 -24.32 4.95
C ALA A 220 -10.34 -24.99 5.04
N SER A 221 -10.78 -25.61 3.96
CA SER A 221 -11.97 -26.47 4.01
C SER A 221 -11.70 -27.47 5.14
N GLY A 222 -12.51 -27.42 6.19
CA GLY A 222 -12.40 -28.34 7.30
C GLY A 222 -12.26 -29.73 6.72
N SER A 223 -11.26 -30.49 7.14
CA SER A 223 -11.03 -31.84 6.66
C SER A 223 -12.30 -32.64 6.93
N LEU A 224 -13.02 -32.97 5.86
CA LEU A 224 -14.15 -33.92 5.90
C LEU A 224 -13.71 -35.34 6.20
N PHE A 225 -12.41 -35.53 6.46
CA PHE A 225 -11.83 -36.82 6.89
C PHE A 225 -11.38 -36.65 8.34
N SER A 226 -12.18 -37.14 9.29
CA SER A 226 -11.70 -37.45 10.61
C SER A 226 -10.63 -38.55 10.47
N ARG A 227 -9.56 -38.47 11.26
CA ARG A 227 -8.51 -39.50 11.29
C ARG A 227 -9.02 -40.88 11.73
N ASP A 228 -10.30 -40.99 12.04
CA ASP A 228 -10.92 -42.20 12.60
C ASP A 228 -11.50 -43.13 11.51
N ASP A 229 -11.47 -42.75 10.23
CA ASP A 229 -11.99 -43.57 9.13
C ASP A 229 -11.01 -44.61 8.57
N TRP A 230 -9.80 -44.69 9.14
CA TRP A 230 -8.90 -45.78 8.84
C TRP A 230 -9.09 -46.89 9.91
N GLY A 231 -10.12 -47.70 9.65
CA GLY A 231 -10.33 -48.92 10.39
C GLY A 231 -9.04 -49.76 10.47
N SER A 232 -8.64 -50.12 11.69
CA SER A 232 -7.54 -51.03 11.95
C SER A 232 -7.72 -52.30 11.11
N PRO A 233 -6.73 -52.79 10.38
CA PRO A 233 -6.81 -54.11 9.76
C PRO A 233 -6.78 -55.13 10.88
N ASN A 234 -7.91 -55.80 11.12
CA ASN A 234 -7.96 -56.97 11.96
C ASN A 234 -7.13 -58.10 11.35
N ARG A 235 -6.15 -58.60 12.15
CA ARG A 235 -5.57 -59.93 12.25
C ARG A 235 -5.51 -60.78 10.98
#